data_772b51dddb3617c0bb8ae9d35afee703
#
_entry.id   772b51dddb3617c0bb8ae9d35afee703
#
_cell.length_a   1.000
_cell.length_b   1.000
_cell.length_c   1.000
_cell.angle_alpha   90.00
_cell.angle_beta   90.00
_cell.angle_gamma   90.00
#
_symmetry.space_group_name_H-M   'P 1'
#
loop_
_entity.id
_entity.type
_entity.pdbx_description
1 polymer ?
#
loop_
_entity_poly.entity_id
_entity_poly.type
_entity_poly.pdbx_seq_one_letter_code
_entity_poly.pdbx_strand_id
1 'polypeptide(L)'
;MDKVMIVDDDVRMLRLLKMYLEGLYDVYLVRGGREALDFLESQTPDVILLDYLMPGLDGVHTLELIRQREQTADTPVIFLTGVTEKDKIQECMEYRPYGYLVKPAAREELISMINRALNEAQL
;
A
#
# COMPACT_ATOMS: atom_id res chain seq x y z
N MET A 1 -11.99 13.65 -0.16
CA MET A 1 -11.95 12.19 -0.40
C MET A 1 -10.78 11.61 0.38
N ASP A 2 -10.88 10.35 0.74
CA ASP A 2 -9.77 9.66 1.40
C ASP A 2 -8.55 9.58 0.49
N LYS A 3 -7.37 9.63 1.09
CA LYS A 3 -6.10 9.62 0.37
C LYS A 3 -5.54 8.21 0.32
N VAL A 4 -5.26 7.73 -0.89
CA VAL A 4 -4.66 6.42 -1.13
C VAL A 4 -3.29 6.62 -1.77
N MET A 5 -2.24 6.18 -1.09
CA MET A 5 -0.89 6.17 -1.67
C MET A 5 -0.61 4.78 -2.25
N ILE A 6 -0.15 4.75 -3.49
CA ILE A 6 0.20 3.51 -4.18
C ILE A 6 1.71 3.49 -4.42
N VAL A 7 2.36 2.45 -3.92
CA VAL A 7 3.81 2.28 -3.98
C VAL A 7 4.13 1.06 -4.86
N ASP A 8 4.66 1.29 -6.06
CA ASP A 8 5.00 0.23 -7.00
C ASP A 8 6.00 0.79 -8.01
N ASP A 9 7.03 0.05 -8.34
CA ASP A 9 8.02 0.49 -9.32
C ASP A 9 7.57 0.27 -10.77
N ASP A 10 6.51 -0.48 -10.97
CA ASP A 10 5.96 -0.73 -12.30
C ASP A 10 4.99 0.40 -12.69
N VAL A 11 5.42 1.23 -13.64
CA VAL A 11 4.63 2.38 -14.12
C VAL A 11 3.29 1.95 -14.71
N ARG A 12 3.23 0.80 -15.38
CA ARG A 12 1.99 0.30 -15.98
C ARG A 12 0.98 -0.05 -14.89
N MET A 13 1.46 -0.67 -13.82
CA MET A 13 0.62 -1.01 -12.68
C MET A 13 0.10 0.25 -11.99
N LEU A 14 0.96 1.25 -11.79
CA LEU A 14 0.54 2.52 -11.21
C LEU A 14 -0.57 3.17 -12.02
N ARG A 15 -0.46 3.17 -13.35
CA ARG A 15 -1.49 3.73 -14.22
C ARG A 15 -2.81 2.98 -14.12
N LEU A 16 -2.73 1.65 -14.11
CA LEU A 16 -3.92 0.81 -14.00
C LEU A 16 -4.65 1.05 -12.67
N LEU A 17 -3.89 1.06 -11.57
CA LEU A 17 -4.47 1.27 -10.25
C LEU A 17 -5.07 2.67 -10.12
N LYS A 18 -4.42 3.67 -10.70
CA LYS A 18 -4.99 5.01 -10.73
C LYS A 18 -6.32 5.02 -11.46
N MET A 19 -6.41 4.35 -12.62
CA MET A 19 -7.67 4.25 -13.36
C MET A 19 -8.76 3.59 -12.55
N TYR A 20 -8.41 2.56 -11.77
CA TYR A 20 -9.38 1.86 -10.93
C TYR A 20 -9.94 2.74 -9.82
N LEU A 21 -9.12 3.63 -9.27
CA LEU A 21 -9.41 4.31 -8.01
C LEU A 21 -9.72 5.79 -8.15
N GLU A 22 -9.33 6.44 -9.25
CA GLU A 22 -9.61 7.88 -9.38
C GLU A 22 -11.11 8.13 -9.46
N GLY A 23 -11.53 9.26 -8.90
CA GLY A 23 -12.95 9.56 -8.74
C GLY A 23 -13.54 9.03 -7.44
N LEU A 24 -12.95 7.98 -6.86
CA LEU A 24 -13.36 7.42 -5.55
C LEU A 24 -12.47 7.89 -4.41
N TYR A 25 -11.19 8.13 -4.71
CA TYR A 25 -10.18 8.51 -3.73
C TYR A 25 -9.24 9.55 -4.33
N ASP A 26 -8.53 10.27 -3.46
CA ASP A 26 -7.37 11.07 -3.87
C ASP A 26 -6.18 10.13 -3.98
N VAL A 27 -5.70 9.90 -5.19
CA VAL A 27 -4.68 8.87 -5.46
C VAL A 27 -3.31 9.51 -5.64
N TYR A 28 -2.33 9.01 -4.91
CA TYR A 28 -0.94 9.46 -4.97
C TYR A 28 -0.06 8.29 -5.37
N LEU A 29 0.74 8.46 -6.43
CA LEU A 29 1.57 7.40 -7.00
C LEU A 29 3.03 7.67 -6.65
N VAL A 30 3.70 6.68 -6.07
CA VAL A 30 5.14 6.74 -5.84
C VAL A 30 5.78 5.45 -6.35
N ARG A 31 7.03 5.55 -6.80
CA ARG A 31 7.69 4.49 -7.56
C ARG A 31 8.64 3.62 -6.74
N GLY A 32 8.71 3.81 -5.46
CA GLY A 32 9.58 3.01 -4.62
C GLY A 32 9.46 3.35 -3.15
N GLY A 33 10.11 2.54 -2.31
CA GLY A 33 10.05 2.70 -0.87
C GLY A 33 10.65 4.02 -0.38
N ARG A 34 11.75 4.45 -0.96
CA ARG A 34 12.36 5.72 -0.59
C ARG A 34 11.46 6.89 -0.90
N GLU A 35 10.86 6.89 -2.09
CA GLU A 35 9.92 7.94 -2.49
C GLU A 35 8.69 7.94 -1.59
N ALA A 36 8.25 6.75 -1.15
CA ALA A 36 7.14 6.64 -0.21
C ALA A 36 7.48 7.32 1.11
N LEU A 37 8.66 7.07 1.66
CA LEU A 37 9.08 7.67 2.91
C LEU A 37 9.23 9.19 2.79
N ASP A 38 9.75 9.67 1.66
CA ASP A 38 9.84 11.11 1.40
C ASP A 38 8.46 11.74 1.35
N PHE A 39 7.51 11.10 0.69
CA PHE A 39 6.13 11.56 0.63
C PHE A 39 5.51 11.67 2.03
N LEU A 40 5.81 10.70 2.90
CA LEU A 40 5.25 10.66 4.25
C LEU A 40 5.81 11.75 5.18
N GLU A 41 6.85 12.46 4.78
CA GLU A 41 7.35 13.58 5.57
C GLU A 41 6.37 14.76 5.58
N SER A 42 5.58 14.91 4.52
CA SER A 42 4.65 16.04 4.38
C SER A 42 3.19 15.66 4.21
N GLN A 43 2.90 14.38 3.94
CA GLN A 43 1.55 13.88 3.66
C GLN A 43 1.27 12.64 4.48
N THR A 44 0.02 12.50 4.92
CA THR A 44 -0.42 11.30 5.65
C THR A 44 -1.59 10.68 4.88
N PRO A 45 -1.35 9.57 4.16
CA PRO A 45 -2.43 8.89 3.48
C PRO A 45 -3.34 8.16 4.46
N ASP A 46 -4.56 7.88 4.04
CA ASP A 46 -5.52 7.13 4.85
C ASP A 46 -5.33 5.62 4.68
N VAL A 47 -4.83 5.21 3.51
CA VAL A 47 -4.50 3.82 3.19
C VAL A 47 -3.30 3.80 2.26
N ILE A 48 -2.48 2.76 2.37
CA ILE A 48 -1.30 2.57 1.51
C ILE A 48 -1.41 1.21 0.82
N LEU A 49 -1.28 1.21 -0.51
CA LEU A 49 -1.10 -0.01 -1.31
C LEU A 49 0.39 -0.15 -1.59
N LEU A 50 0.96 -1.31 -1.27
CA LEU A 50 2.41 -1.49 -1.27
C LEU A 50 2.80 -2.79 -1.97
N ASP A 51 3.69 -2.70 -2.96
CA ASP A 51 4.27 -3.88 -3.57
C ASP A 51 5.43 -4.41 -2.73
N TYR A 52 5.66 -5.72 -2.77
CA TYR A 52 6.76 -6.37 -2.07
C TYR A 52 8.09 -6.19 -2.82
N LEU A 53 8.09 -6.53 -4.13
CA LEU A 53 9.31 -6.50 -4.93
C LEU A 53 9.53 -5.14 -5.56
N MET A 54 10.50 -4.42 -5.02
CA MET A 54 10.92 -3.12 -5.54
C MET A 54 12.44 -3.01 -5.42
N PRO A 55 13.13 -2.41 -6.40
CA PRO A 55 14.57 -2.22 -6.29
C PRO A 55 14.92 -1.26 -5.17
N GLY A 56 16.04 -1.49 -4.53
CA GLY A 56 16.48 -0.69 -3.39
C GLY A 56 15.76 -1.12 -2.13
N LEU A 57 14.83 -0.29 -1.65
CA LEU A 57 14.06 -0.58 -0.44
C LEU A 57 12.81 -1.39 -0.82
N ASP A 58 12.76 -2.66 -0.43
CA ASP A 58 11.61 -3.51 -0.75
C ASP A 58 10.38 -3.20 0.12
N GLY A 59 9.28 -3.91 -0.16
CA GLY A 59 8.01 -3.63 0.52
C GLY A 59 8.03 -3.91 2.02
N VAL A 60 8.69 -4.99 2.45
CA VAL A 60 8.76 -5.33 3.88
C VAL A 60 9.53 -4.28 4.65
N HIS A 61 10.70 -3.89 4.14
CA HIS A 61 11.52 -2.87 4.81
C HIS A 61 10.84 -1.50 4.76
N THR A 62 10.12 -1.20 3.68
CA THR A 62 9.31 0.02 3.60
C THR A 62 8.23 0.01 4.68
N LEU A 63 7.51 -1.09 4.83
CA LEU A 63 6.46 -1.22 5.85
C LEU A 63 7.04 -1.08 7.26
N GLU A 64 8.18 -1.71 7.52
CA GLU A 64 8.85 -1.59 8.81
C GLU A 64 9.09 -0.12 9.15
N LEU A 65 9.61 0.66 8.20
CA LEU A 65 9.88 2.07 8.42
C LEU A 65 8.60 2.91 8.53
N ILE A 66 7.55 2.55 7.81
CA ILE A 66 6.23 3.18 7.95
C ILE A 66 5.72 2.98 9.38
N ARG A 67 5.86 1.78 9.93
CA ARG A 67 5.38 1.46 11.28
C ARG A 67 6.16 2.17 12.38
N GLN A 68 7.39 2.58 12.11
CA GLN A 68 8.20 3.33 13.07
C GLN A 68 7.86 4.80 13.15
N ARG A 69 7.10 5.33 12.19
CA ARG A 69 6.69 6.74 12.17
C ARG A 69 5.39 6.89 12.96
N GLU A 70 5.36 7.85 13.88
CA GLU A 70 4.18 8.07 14.72
C GLU A 70 2.91 8.31 13.90
N GLN A 71 3.02 9.13 12.85
CA GLN A 71 1.87 9.50 12.03
C GLN A 71 1.31 8.33 11.22
N THR A 72 2.10 7.31 10.96
CA THR A 72 1.70 6.18 10.12
C THR A 72 1.80 4.83 10.81
N ALA A 73 2.06 4.84 12.13
CA ALA A 73 2.21 3.61 12.90
C ALA A 73 1.01 2.67 12.75
N ASP A 74 -0.19 3.23 12.61
CA ASP A 74 -1.43 2.46 12.51
C ASP A 74 -2.15 2.63 11.16
N THR A 75 -1.53 3.30 10.20
CA THR A 75 -2.12 3.47 8.86
C THR A 75 -2.28 2.10 8.22
N PRO A 76 -3.50 1.77 7.72
CA PRO A 76 -3.69 0.47 7.06
C PRO A 76 -2.82 0.37 5.80
N VAL A 77 -2.08 -0.73 5.70
CA VAL A 77 -1.25 -1.05 4.54
C VAL A 77 -1.74 -2.35 3.95
N ILE A 78 -2.05 -2.31 2.67
CA ILE A 78 -2.48 -3.48 1.90
C ILE A 78 -1.37 -3.83 0.93
N PHE A 79 -0.80 -5.04 1.05
CA PHE A 79 0.13 -5.52 0.03
C PHE A 79 -0.64 -5.86 -1.24
N LEU A 80 -0.13 -5.40 -2.37
CA LEU A 80 -0.64 -5.77 -3.69
C LEU A 80 0.56 -6.16 -4.52
N THR A 81 0.79 -7.47 -4.69
CA THR A 81 2.05 -7.97 -5.21
C THR A 81 1.87 -9.33 -5.87
N GLY A 82 2.82 -9.70 -6.75
CA GLY A 82 2.85 -11.03 -7.35
C GLY A 82 3.52 -12.10 -6.49
N VAL A 83 4.03 -11.71 -5.32
CA VAL A 83 4.74 -12.66 -4.43
C VAL A 83 3.75 -13.56 -3.70
N THR A 84 3.95 -14.89 -3.81
CA THR A 84 3.06 -15.89 -3.22
C THR A 84 3.77 -16.88 -2.29
N GLU A 85 5.08 -16.76 -2.11
CA GLU A 85 5.82 -17.65 -1.21
C GLU A 85 5.41 -17.43 0.24
N LYS A 86 5.09 -18.54 0.93
CA LYS A 86 4.57 -18.52 2.30
C LYS A 86 5.49 -17.81 3.28
N ASP A 87 6.78 -18.05 3.19
CA ASP A 87 7.77 -17.45 4.08
C ASP A 87 7.82 -15.92 3.93
N LYS A 88 7.68 -15.43 2.70
CA LYS A 88 7.66 -13.99 2.43
C LYS A 88 6.37 -13.33 2.91
N ILE A 89 5.24 -14.02 2.72
CA ILE A 89 3.96 -13.54 3.22
C ILE A 89 4.00 -13.47 4.75
N GLN A 90 4.54 -14.49 5.42
CA GLN A 90 4.68 -14.50 6.87
C GLN A 90 5.55 -13.34 7.37
N GLU A 91 6.64 -13.05 6.67
CA GLU A 91 7.50 -11.92 7.00
C GLU A 91 6.71 -10.60 6.95
N CYS A 92 5.88 -10.44 5.90
CA CYS A 92 5.01 -9.27 5.80
C CYS A 92 4.06 -9.15 6.98
N MET A 93 3.48 -10.28 7.42
CA MET A 93 2.48 -10.28 8.48
C MET A 93 3.04 -9.84 9.83
N GLU A 94 4.34 -9.95 10.05
CA GLU A 94 4.98 -9.49 11.28
C GLU A 94 4.84 -7.98 11.48
N TYR A 95 4.66 -7.21 10.39
CA TYR A 95 4.49 -5.77 10.45
C TYR A 95 3.04 -5.31 10.35
N ARG A 96 2.10 -6.24 10.58
CA ARG A 96 0.67 -5.96 10.73
C ARG A 96 0.05 -5.23 9.53
N PRO A 97 0.20 -5.75 8.29
CA PRO A 97 -0.56 -5.21 7.17
C PRO A 97 -2.04 -5.47 7.39
N TYR A 98 -2.88 -4.61 6.83
CA TYR A 98 -4.32 -4.83 6.87
C TYR A 98 -4.72 -6.04 6.04
N GLY A 99 -4.08 -6.22 4.89
CA GLY A 99 -4.39 -7.32 3.99
C GLY A 99 -3.30 -7.57 2.97
N TYR A 100 -3.50 -8.63 2.21
CA TYR A 100 -2.54 -9.08 1.20
C TYR A 100 -3.32 -9.55 -0.03
N LEU A 101 -3.13 -8.85 -1.15
CA LEU A 101 -3.76 -9.20 -2.42
C LEU A 101 -2.69 -9.61 -3.43
N VAL A 102 -2.95 -10.69 -4.17
CA VAL A 102 -2.03 -11.19 -5.20
C VAL A 102 -2.43 -10.60 -6.55
N LYS A 103 -1.45 -10.06 -7.28
CA LYS A 103 -1.67 -9.55 -8.64
C LYS A 103 -1.94 -10.70 -9.61
N PRO A 104 -2.86 -10.51 -10.57
CA PRO A 104 -3.71 -9.34 -10.74
C PRO A 104 -4.92 -9.39 -9.81
N ALA A 105 -5.26 -8.26 -9.20
CA ALA A 105 -6.46 -8.16 -8.35
C ALA A 105 -7.57 -7.48 -9.14
N ALA A 106 -8.80 -7.94 -8.96
CA ALA A 106 -9.95 -7.32 -9.59
C ALA A 106 -10.21 -5.95 -8.96
N ARG A 107 -10.70 -5.01 -9.77
CA ARG A 107 -11.01 -3.66 -9.30
C ARG A 107 -11.94 -3.70 -8.08
N GLU A 108 -13.01 -4.49 -8.15
CA GLU A 108 -14.01 -4.58 -7.08
C GLU A 108 -13.42 -5.16 -5.79
N GLU A 109 -12.53 -6.14 -5.91
CA GLU A 109 -11.86 -6.74 -4.76
C GLU A 109 -10.96 -5.72 -4.07
N LEU A 110 -10.21 -4.95 -4.85
CA LEU A 110 -9.33 -3.92 -4.32
C LEU A 110 -10.12 -2.82 -3.62
N ILE A 111 -11.17 -2.31 -4.26
CA ILE A 111 -12.03 -1.27 -3.70
C ILE A 111 -12.70 -1.76 -2.41
N SER A 112 -13.19 -2.99 -2.40
CA SER A 112 -13.80 -3.58 -1.21
C SER A 112 -12.82 -3.61 -0.04
N MET A 113 -11.58 -4.04 -0.28
CA MET A 113 -10.58 -4.10 0.79
C MET A 113 -10.19 -2.71 1.28
N ILE A 114 -10.01 -1.75 0.37
CA ILE A 114 -9.70 -0.37 0.75
C ILE A 114 -10.81 0.21 1.63
N ASN A 115 -12.06 0.03 1.22
CA ASN A 115 -13.18 0.57 1.98
C ASN A 115 -13.30 -0.06 3.37
N ARG A 116 -13.07 -1.35 3.49
CA ARG A 116 -13.06 -2.02 4.79
C ARG A 116 -11.93 -1.49 5.67
N ALA A 117 -10.76 -1.32 5.11
CA ALA A 117 -9.61 -0.78 5.84
C ALA A 117 -9.90 0.63 6.35
N LEU A 118 -10.49 1.47 5.51
CA LEU A 118 -10.84 2.84 5.89
C LEU A 118 -11.91 2.86 6.99
N ASN A 119 -12.92 2.02 6.90
CA ASN A 119 -13.98 1.96 7.89
C ASN A 119 -13.47 1.45 9.23
N GLU A 120 -12.64 0.42 9.23
CA GLU A 120 -12.10 -0.16 10.45
C GLU A 120 -11.12 0.80 11.14
N ALA A 121 -10.37 1.57 10.36
CA ALA A 121 -9.43 2.55 10.91
C ALA A 121 -10.13 3.69 11.66
N GLN A 122 -11.42 3.92 11.39
CA GLN A 122 -12.21 4.97 12.02
C GLN A 122 -12.87 4.51 13.33
N LEU A 123 -12.80 3.24 13.62
CA LEU A 123 -13.33 2.69 14.86
C LEU A 123 -12.32 2.86 15.99
#